data_a7b945db3418d3aa32af70bd6479b676
#
_entry.id   a7b945db3418d3aa32af70bd6479b676
#
_cell.length_a   1.000
_cell.length_b   1.000
_cell.length_c   1.000
_cell.angle_alpha   90.00
_cell.angle_beta   90.00
_cell.angle_gamma   90.00
#
_symmetry.space_group_name_H-M   'P 1'
#
loop_
_entity.id
_entity.type
_entity.pdbx_description
1 polymer ?
#
loop_
_entity_poly.entity_id
_entity_poly.type
_entity_poly.pdbx_seq_one_letter_code
_entity_poly.pdbx_strand_id
1 'polypeptide(L)'
;MKKKLVSVLLCAAMVAAMAVGCGQGESGGDSGESAGDDDKIVIGWTDANLSNESNALCADAAIARAEELGVELIVNDGEGTSDKQISQCESFVSQGVDVVIISPYDYDACVTAAQVCVDAGIPVFVAKGTIANMDIVETYVGSNDYNAGTMEMEYIADLLGGKGNIVIIEGPTGVTGAVLRNDGIHDVLENYPDINVLY
;
A
#
# COMPACT_ATOMS: atom_id res chain seq x y z
N MET A 1 19.94 -54.37 -1.54
CA MET A 1 20.68 -54.05 -0.31
C MET A 1 21.87 -53.11 -0.54
N LYS A 2 22.58 -53.15 -1.65
CA LYS A 2 23.77 -52.29 -1.92
C LYS A 2 23.47 -50.80 -2.06
N LYS A 3 22.30 -50.38 -2.57
CA LYS A 3 21.92 -48.99 -2.72
C LYS A 3 21.60 -48.27 -1.39
N LYS A 4 21.08 -48.96 -0.39
CA LYS A 4 20.79 -48.42 0.95
C LYS A 4 22.05 -48.21 1.79
N LEU A 5 23.08 -49.03 1.59
CA LEU A 5 24.38 -48.90 2.28
C LEU A 5 25.18 -47.71 1.78
N VAL A 6 25.08 -47.35 0.48
CA VAL A 6 25.77 -46.20 -0.10
C VAL A 6 25.15 -44.88 0.39
N SER A 7 23.82 -44.86 0.56
CA SER A 7 23.12 -43.68 1.06
C SER A 7 23.45 -43.35 2.52
N VAL A 8 23.58 -44.38 3.37
CA VAL A 8 23.95 -44.21 4.79
C VAL A 8 25.41 -43.80 4.95
N LEU A 9 26.31 -44.30 4.09
CA LEU A 9 27.72 -43.88 4.09
C LEU A 9 27.90 -42.43 3.61
N LEU A 10 27.06 -41.92 2.70
CA LEU A 10 27.10 -40.54 2.22
C LEU A 10 26.62 -39.55 3.29
N CYS A 11 25.58 -39.90 4.07
CA CYS A 11 25.10 -39.07 5.18
C CYS A 11 26.09 -39.03 6.35
N ALA A 12 26.82 -40.13 6.63
CA ALA A 12 27.85 -40.17 7.68
C ALA A 12 29.07 -39.29 7.34
N ALA A 13 29.41 -39.16 6.06
CA ALA A 13 30.53 -38.34 5.60
C ALA A 13 30.25 -36.82 5.73
N MET A 14 28.99 -36.37 5.61
CA MET A 14 28.61 -34.95 5.80
C MET A 14 28.62 -34.53 7.27
N VAL A 15 28.33 -35.40 8.20
CA VAL A 15 28.36 -35.10 9.66
C VAL A 15 29.81 -35.02 10.18
N ALA A 16 30.76 -35.72 9.61
CA ALA A 16 32.16 -35.69 10.01
C ALA A 16 32.93 -34.44 9.56
N ALA A 17 32.40 -33.68 8.56
CA ALA A 17 33.03 -32.44 8.06
C ALA A 17 32.77 -31.21 8.94
N MET A 18 31.83 -31.26 9.90
CA MET A 18 31.50 -30.15 10.80
C MET A 18 32.25 -30.19 12.15
N ALA A 19 33.08 -31.19 12.40
CA ALA A 19 33.74 -31.41 13.68
C ALA A 19 35.24 -31.01 13.74
N VAL A 20 35.79 -30.42 12.68
CA VAL A 20 37.20 -30.02 12.64
C VAL A 20 37.31 -28.53 12.34
N GLY A 21 37.06 -27.72 13.37
CA GLY A 21 37.18 -26.25 13.25
C GLY A 21 37.19 -25.55 14.60
N CYS A 22 37.88 -26.07 15.59
CA CYS A 22 38.26 -25.37 16.82
C CYS A 22 39.73 -25.62 17.11
N GLY A 23 40.57 -24.63 16.79
CA GLY A 23 42.00 -24.59 17.09
C GLY A 23 42.44 -23.15 17.34
N GLN A 24 42.31 -22.75 18.56
CA GLN A 24 43.14 -21.86 19.39
C GLN A 24 44.01 -20.78 18.72
N GLY A 25 43.68 -19.52 19.06
CA GLY A 25 44.52 -18.33 18.87
C GLY A 25 43.93 -17.15 19.64
N GLU A 26 44.42 -16.90 20.86
CA GLU A 26 44.16 -15.70 21.66
C GLU A 26 44.66 -14.46 20.95
N SER A 27 43.82 -13.44 20.76
CA SER A 27 44.17 -12.05 21.01
C SER A 27 42.92 -11.17 20.96
N GLY A 28 42.78 -10.33 21.97
CA GLY A 28 41.65 -9.50 22.32
C GLY A 28 41.20 -8.49 21.27
N GLY A 29 39.99 -8.08 21.45
CA GLY A 29 39.51 -6.84 20.89
C GLY A 29 38.09 -6.97 20.34
N ASP A 30 37.20 -6.30 21.05
CA ASP A 30 35.96 -5.72 20.54
C ASP A 30 34.90 -6.66 19.95
N SER A 31 34.07 -7.13 20.84
CA SER A 31 32.77 -7.69 20.45
C SER A 31 31.84 -6.56 20.01
N GLY A 32 32.00 -6.12 18.77
CA GLY A 32 30.93 -5.48 18.05
C GLY A 32 29.83 -6.54 17.86
N GLU A 33 28.77 -6.46 18.65
CA GLU A 33 27.51 -7.12 18.36
C GLU A 33 27.10 -6.70 16.96
N SER A 34 27.25 -7.58 15.99
CA SER A 34 26.53 -7.51 14.73
C SER A 34 25.07 -7.64 15.12
N ALA A 35 24.37 -6.50 15.26
CA ALA A 35 22.93 -6.47 15.29
C ALA A 35 22.47 -7.24 14.03
N GLY A 36 21.78 -8.35 14.24
CA GLY A 36 21.28 -9.16 13.14
C GLY A 36 20.34 -8.33 12.29
N ASP A 37 20.39 -8.56 11.00
CA ASP A 37 19.51 -8.02 9.96
C ASP A 37 18.04 -8.49 10.14
N ASP A 38 17.74 -9.21 11.23
CA ASP A 38 16.43 -9.79 11.56
C ASP A 38 15.47 -8.83 12.29
N ASP A 39 15.89 -7.59 12.62
CA ASP A 39 15.07 -6.62 13.37
C ASP A 39 14.58 -5.44 12.50
N LYS A 40 14.83 -5.45 11.20
CA LYS A 40 14.45 -4.35 10.32
C LYS A 40 12.99 -4.47 9.91
N ILE A 41 12.18 -3.45 10.24
CA ILE A 41 10.78 -3.38 9.80
C ILE A 41 10.73 -3.28 8.28
N VAL A 42 9.93 -4.16 7.65
CA VAL A 42 9.69 -4.20 6.21
C VAL A 42 8.27 -3.75 5.92
N ILE A 43 8.14 -2.70 5.11
CA ILE A 43 6.86 -2.13 4.71
C ILE A 43 6.64 -2.39 3.23
N GLY A 44 5.53 -3.03 2.87
CA GLY A 44 5.07 -3.14 1.49
C GLY A 44 4.13 -1.99 1.15
N TRP A 45 4.35 -1.30 0.04
CA TRP A 45 3.43 -0.29 -0.47
C TRP A 45 3.04 -0.60 -1.91
N THR A 46 1.73 -0.72 -2.16
CA THR A 46 1.15 -0.75 -3.50
C THR A 46 0.53 0.62 -3.82
N ASP A 47 1.09 1.31 -4.82
CA ASP A 47 0.52 2.58 -5.30
C ASP A 47 -0.39 2.34 -6.51
N ALA A 48 -1.43 3.14 -6.67
CA ALA A 48 -2.40 3.02 -7.76
C ALA A 48 -1.76 3.06 -9.14
N ASN A 49 -0.86 4.01 -9.38
CA ASN A 49 -0.18 4.18 -10.66
C ASN A 49 0.99 5.17 -10.56
N LEU A 50 2.21 4.69 -10.61
CA LEU A 50 3.43 5.50 -10.52
C LEU A 50 3.75 6.28 -11.81
N SER A 51 3.04 6.04 -12.91
CA SER A 51 3.13 6.91 -14.10
C SER A 51 2.50 8.29 -13.86
N ASN A 52 1.69 8.44 -12.80
CA ASN A 52 1.20 9.74 -12.36
C ASN A 52 2.29 10.44 -11.55
N GLU A 53 2.65 11.67 -11.95
CA GLU A 53 3.73 12.44 -11.34
C GLU A 53 3.52 12.67 -9.83
N SER A 54 2.29 12.95 -9.40
CA SER A 54 1.96 13.14 -7.99
C SER A 54 2.17 11.86 -7.16
N ASN A 55 1.90 10.68 -7.75
CA ASN A 55 2.13 9.40 -7.11
C ASN A 55 3.63 9.09 -7.00
N ALA A 56 4.36 9.32 -8.09
CA ALA A 56 5.81 9.15 -8.11
C ALA A 56 6.52 10.02 -7.06
N LEU A 57 6.15 11.31 -6.97
CA LEU A 57 6.70 12.22 -5.96
C LEU A 57 6.40 11.76 -4.52
N CYS A 58 5.20 11.23 -4.26
CA CYS A 58 4.87 10.66 -2.95
C CYS A 58 5.71 9.42 -2.64
N ALA A 59 5.91 8.55 -3.63
CA ALA A 59 6.72 7.36 -3.47
C ALA A 59 8.19 7.70 -3.20
N ASP A 60 8.77 8.64 -3.97
CA ASP A 60 10.14 9.12 -3.77
C ASP A 60 10.34 9.71 -2.36
N ALA A 61 9.40 10.52 -1.90
CA ALA A 61 9.44 11.11 -0.56
C ALA A 61 9.34 10.03 0.54
N ALA A 62 8.51 9.02 0.33
CA ALA A 62 8.36 7.91 1.28
C ALA A 62 9.61 7.03 1.33
N ILE A 63 10.24 6.75 0.18
CA ILE A 63 11.51 6.01 0.11
C ILE A 63 12.59 6.76 0.89
N ALA A 64 12.76 8.06 0.63
CA ALA A 64 13.72 8.88 1.35
C ALA A 64 13.46 8.88 2.86
N ARG A 65 12.19 8.93 3.27
CA ARG A 65 11.83 8.90 4.68
C ARG A 65 12.08 7.53 5.33
N ALA A 66 11.83 6.44 4.61
CA ALA A 66 12.13 5.08 5.07
C ALA A 66 13.62 4.89 5.32
N GLU A 67 14.48 5.40 4.44
CA GLU A 67 15.93 5.40 4.61
C GLU A 67 16.35 6.14 5.89
N GLU A 68 15.80 7.35 6.13
CA GLU A 68 16.07 8.11 7.34
C GLU A 68 15.66 7.39 8.64
N LEU A 69 14.57 6.61 8.58
CA LEU A 69 14.03 5.86 9.71
C LEU A 69 14.69 4.48 9.89
N GLY A 70 15.50 4.04 8.93
CA GLY A 70 16.15 2.74 8.96
C GLY A 70 15.19 1.57 8.73
N VAL A 71 14.03 1.82 8.09
CA VAL A 71 13.06 0.79 7.71
C VAL A 71 13.25 0.42 6.24
N GLU A 72 12.80 -0.77 5.84
CA GLU A 72 12.75 -1.18 4.44
C GLU A 72 11.39 -0.85 3.85
N LEU A 73 11.36 -0.15 2.71
CA LEU A 73 10.12 0.15 1.99
C LEU A 73 10.18 -0.45 0.59
N ILE A 74 9.27 -1.38 0.31
CA ILE A 74 9.09 -2.01 -1.01
C ILE A 74 7.90 -1.31 -1.68
N VAL A 75 8.17 -0.52 -2.73
CA VAL A 75 7.12 0.18 -3.48
C VAL A 75 6.83 -0.54 -4.78
N ASN A 76 5.57 -0.88 -5.01
CA ASN A 76 5.07 -1.54 -6.21
C ASN A 76 4.07 -0.66 -6.95
N ASP A 77 4.20 -0.61 -8.29
CA ASP A 77 3.27 0.08 -9.18
C ASP A 77 2.05 -0.80 -9.48
N GLY A 78 0.86 -0.32 -9.12
CA GLY A 78 -0.43 -0.97 -9.45
C GLY A 78 -0.83 -0.85 -10.91
N GLU A 79 -0.11 -0.01 -11.70
CA GLU A 79 -0.31 0.19 -13.15
C GLU A 79 -1.77 0.53 -13.52
N GLY A 80 -2.51 1.16 -12.61
CA GLY A 80 -3.90 1.54 -12.83
C GLY A 80 -4.87 0.36 -12.85
N THR A 81 -4.58 -0.72 -12.11
CA THR A 81 -5.50 -1.86 -11.96
C THR A 81 -5.53 -2.39 -10.54
N SER A 82 -6.73 -2.65 -10.02
CA SER A 82 -6.92 -3.26 -8.71
C SER A 82 -6.49 -4.73 -8.65
N ASP A 83 -6.64 -5.48 -9.74
CA ASP A 83 -6.17 -6.87 -9.82
C ASP A 83 -4.67 -6.98 -9.55
N LYS A 84 -3.90 -6.01 -10.06
CA LYS A 84 -2.46 -5.96 -9.80
C LYS A 84 -2.18 -5.63 -8.35
N GLN A 85 -2.91 -4.68 -7.75
CA GLN A 85 -2.76 -4.35 -6.33
C GLN A 85 -3.11 -5.54 -5.44
N ILE A 86 -4.15 -6.33 -5.77
CA ILE A 86 -4.50 -7.57 -5.06
C ILE A 86 -3.32 -8.55 -5.12
N SER A 87 -2.78 -8.82 -6.31
CA SER A 87 -1.64 -9.74 -6.49
C SER A 87 -0.38 -9.26 -5.76
N GLN A 88 -0.17 -7.94 -5.67
CA GLN A 88 0.94 -7.36 -4.91
C GLN A 88 0.75 -7.55 -3.41
N CYS A 89 -0.48 -7.41 -2.89
CA CYS A 89 -0.80 -7.71 -1.49
C CYS A 89 -0.57 -9.20 -1.17
N GLU A 90 -0.98 -10.12 -2.06
CA GLU A 90 -0.67 -11.55 -1.91
C GLU A 90 0.84 -11.81 -1.88
N SER A 91 1.60 -11.07 -2.69
CA SER A 91 3.06 -11.14 -2.70
C SER A 91 3.66 -10.62 -1.39
N PHE A 92 3.18 -9.49 -0.85
CA PHE A 92 3.62 -8.96 0.44
C PHE A 92 3.36 -9.93 1.59
N VAL A 93 2.18 -10.56 1.61
CA VAL A 93 1.87 -11.63 2.57
C VAL A 93 2.87 -12.78 2.46
N SER A 94 3.17 -13.22 1.23
CA SER A 94 4.13 -14.31 0.99
C SER A 94 5.57 -13.95 1.38
N GLN A 95 5.94 -12.67 1.30
CA GLN A 95 7.24 -12.14 1.71
C GLN A 95 7.35 -11.93 3.21
N GLY A 96 6.21 -11.92 3.94
CA GLY A 96 6.17 -11.71 5.37
C GLY A 96 6.52 -10.27 5.77
N VAL A 97 6.04 -9.28 5.02
CA VAL A 97 6.22 -7.87 5.41
C VAL A 97 5.48 -7.57 6.72
N ASP A 98 5.99 -6.62 7.51
CA ASP A 98 5.40 -6.28 8.81
C ASP A 98 4.18 -5.36 8.68
N VAL A 99 4.11 -4.55 7.63
CA VAL A 99 3.05 -3.55 7.40
C VAL A 99 2.78 -3.43 5.90
N VAL A 100 1.52 -3.18 5.53
CA VAL A 100 1.15 -2.85 4.15
C VAL A 100 0.52 -1.47 4.08
N ILE A 101 0.96 -0.67 3.10
CA ILE A 101 0.33 0.60 2.70
C ILE A 101 -0.33 0.39 1.34
N ILE A 102 -1.58 0.80 1.22
CA ILE A 102 -2.33 0.78 -0.04
C ILE A 102 -2.71 2.20 -0.43
N SER A 103 -2.25 2.67 -1.59
CA SER A 103 -2.84 3.82 -2.27
C SER A 103 -3.80 3.25 -3.32
N PRO A 104 -5.11 3.21 -3.06
CA PRO A 104 -6.03 2.42 -3.88
C PRO A 104 -6.26 3.05 -5.25
N TYR A 105 -6.33 2.20 -6.27
CA TYR A 105 -6.79 2.59 -7.60
C TYR A 105 -8.31 2.67 -7.65
N ASP A 106 -8.99 1.64 -7.15
CA ASP A 106 -10.45 1.50 -7.20
C ASP A 106 -11.02 1.43 -5.77
N TYR A 107 -12.11 2.16 -5.54
CA TYR A 107 -12.74 2.32 -4.23
C TYR A 107 -13.26 1.02 -3.65
N ASP A 108 -13.97 0.23 -4.48
CA ASP A 108 -14.59 -1.03 -4.04
C ASP A 108 -13.64 -2.22 -4.14
N ALA A 109 -12.93 -2.35 -5.27
CA ALA A 109 -12.09 -3.52 -5.53
C ALA A 109 -10.88 -3.61 -4.60
N CYS A 110 -10.31 -2.47 -4.16
CA CYS A 110 -9.18 -2.47 -3.24
C CYS A 110 -9.53 -2.89 -1.80
N VAL A 111 -10.82 -3.05 -1.45
CA VAL A 111 -11.22 -3.74 -0.22
C VAL A 111 -10.67 -5.16 -0.21
N THR A 112 -10.69 -5.85 -1.37
CA THR A 112 -10.13 -7.21 -1.49
C THR A 112 -8.61 -7.21 -1.27
N ALA A 113 -7.90 -6.22 -1.79
CA ALA A 113 -6.45 -6.09 -1.57
C ALA A 113 -6.12 -5.91 -0.07
N ALA A 114 -6.86 -5.06 0.63
CA ALA A 114 -6.71 -4.87 2.07
C ALA A 114 -7.05 -6.14 2.86
N GLN A 115 -8.15 -6.81 2.50
CA GLN A 115 -8.61 -8.02 3.18
C GLN A 115 -7.58 -9.15 3.12
N VAL A 116 -6.89 -9.34 2.00
CA VAL A 116 -5.80 -10.33 1.84
C VAL A 116 -4.73 -10.14 2.92
N CYS A 117 -4.31 -8.91 3.18
CA CYS A 117 -3.31 -8.61 4.20
C CYS A 117 -3.86 -8.76 5.62
N VAL A 118 -5.07 -8.26 5.87
CA VAL A 118 -5.74 -8.35 7.18
C VAL A 118 -5.97 -9.81 7.58
N ASP A 119 -6.40 -10.67 6.67
CA ASP A 119 -6.60 -12.11 6.92
C ASP A 119 -5.29 -12.83 7.27
N ALA A 120 -4.18 -12.32 6.79
CA ALA A 120 -2.83 -12.78 7.14
C ALA A 120 -2.29 -12.19 8.46
N GLY A 121 -3.04 -11.29 9.10
CA GLY A 121 -2.65 -10.62 10.34
C GLY A 121 -1.65 -9.47 10.13
N ILE A 122 -1.50 -8.97 8.91
CA ILE A 122 -0.65 -7.83 8.58
C ILE A 122 -1.47 -6.54 8.68
N PRO A 123 -1.06 -5.55 9.51
CA PRO A 123 -1.75 -4.27 9.61
C PRO A 123 -1.69 -3.50 8.29
N VAL A 124 -2.84 -2.95 7.90
CA VAL A 124 -3.00 -2.20 6.63
C VAL A 124 -3.26 -0.74 6.92
N PHE A 125 -2.53 0.12 6.23
CA PHE A 125 -2.73 1.57 6.21
C PHE A 125 -3.14 1.99 4.81
N VAL A 126 -4.03 2.96 4.71
CA VAL A 126 -4.49 3.48 3.42
C VAL A 126 -4.01 4.91 3.24
N ALA A 127 -3.47 5.21 2.07
CA ALA A 127 -2.91 6.52 1.76
C ALA A 127 -3.52 7.12 0.50
N LYS A 128 -3.67 8.45 0.47
CA LYS A 128 -4.11 9.27 -0.68
C LYS A 128 -5.58 9.12 -1.06
N GLY A 129 -6.11 7.93 -1.15
CA GLY A 129 -7.52 7.64 -1.37
C GLY A 129 -8.03 6.64 -0.32
N THR A 130 -9.32 6.57 -0.07
CA THR A 130 -9.96 5.59 0.82
C THR A 130 -10.45 4.37 0.04
N ILE A 131 -10.83 3.31 0.75
CA ILE A 131 -11.55 2.16 0.21
C ILE A 131 -12.95 2.11 0.80
N ALA A 132 -13.87 1.36 0.20
CA ALA A 132 -15.27 1.31 0.62
C ALA A 132 -15.47 0.78 2.05
N ASN A 133 -14.56 -0.04 2.54
CA ASN A 133 -14.60 -0.55 3.91
C ASN A 133 -13.34 -0.10 4.68
N MET A 134 -13.45 0.99 5.39
CA MET A 134 -12.34 1.53 6.22
C MET A 134 -12.25 0.87 7.60
N ASP A 135 -13.24 0.07 8.01
CA ASP A 135 -13.24 -0.57 9.34
C ASP A 135 -12.19 -1.70 9.46
N ILE A 136 -11.69 -2.20 8.33
CA ILE A 136 -10.69 -3.28 8.28
C ILE A 136 -9.26 -2.80 8.30
N VAL A 137 -9.01 -1.49 8.25
CA VAL A 137 -7.67 -0.91 8.19
C VAL A 137 -7.36 -0.07 9.42
N GLU A 138 -6.06 0.08 9.73
CA GLU A 138 -5.61 0.78 10.93
C GLU A 138 -5.87 2.29 10.87
N THR A 139 -5.61 2.92 9.72
CA THR A 139 -5.84 4.36 9.53
C THR A 139 -5.74 4.76 8.07
N TYR A 140 -6.19 5.99 7.80
CA TYR A 140 -6.09 6.68 6.54
C TYR A 140 -5.27 7.96 6.65
N VAL A 141 -4.40 8.17 5.68
CA VAL A 141 -3.61 9.40 5.54
C VAL A 141 -3.86 10.02 4.17
N GLY A 142 -4.57 11.12 4.14
CA GLY A 142 -4.92 11.81 2.89
C GLY A 142 -5.91 12.95 3.08
N SER A 143 -6.39 13.52 1.97
CA SER A 143 -7.43 14.53 1.95
C SER A 143 -8.82 13.88 2.03
N ASN A 144 -9.81 14.67 2.47
CA ASN A 144 -11.19 14.23 2.42
C ASN A 144 -11.80 14.64 1.06
N ASP A 145 -11.87 13.67 0.14
CA ASP A 145 -12.35 13.89 -1.22
C ASP A 145 -13.84 14.27 -1.27
N TYR A 146 -14.67 13.73 -0.38
CA TYR A 146 -16.07 14.11 -0.27
C TYR A 146 -16.21 15.61 0.09
N ASN A 147 -15.47 16.06 1.11
CA ASN A 147 -15.45 17.47 1.47
C ASN A 147 -14.89 18.36 0.34
N ALA A 148 -13.94 17.86 -0.43
CA ALA A 148 -13.45 18.61 -1.59
C ALA A 148 -14.56 18.82 -2.61
N GLY A 149 -15.36 17.80 -2.91
CA GLY A 149 -16.52 17.91 -3.80
C GLY A 149 -17.60 18.84 -3.26
N THR A 150 -17.92 18.78 -1.96
CA THR A 150 -18.89 19.71 -1.36
C THR A 150 -18.43 21.15 -1.46
N MET A 151 -17.18 21.45 -1.09
CA MET A 151 -16.62 22.80 -1.16
C MET A 151 -16.57 23.34 -2.59
N GLU A 152 -16.26 22.50 -3.55
CA GLU A 152 -16.21 22.83 -4.98
C GLU A 152 -17.59 23.23 -5.49
N MET A 153 -18.62 22.47 -5.16
CA MET A 153 -19.98 22.74 -5.62
C MET A 153 -20.62 23.91 -4.86
N GLU A 154 -20.40 24.07 -3.56
CA GLU A 154 -20.85 25.23 -2.79
C GLU A 154 -20.29 26.51 -3.40
N TYR A 155 -19.01 26.55 -3.74
CA TYR A 155 -18.39 27.72 -4.37
C TYR A 155 -18.99 28.02 -5.75
N ILE A 156 -19.25 27.01 -6.57
CA ILE A 156 -19.89 27.16 -7.87
C ILE A 156 -21.34 27.64 -7.71
N ALA A 157 -22.08 27.09 -6.75
CA ALA A 157 -23.46 27.54 -6.47
C ALA A 157 -23.54 28.99 -6.04
N ASP A 158 -22.61 29.44 -5.20
CA ASP A 158 -22.49 30.86 -4.79
C ASP A 158 -22.19 31.80 -5.98
N LEU A 159 -21.24 31.39 -6.84
CA LEU A 159 -20.89 32.16 -8.04
C LEU A 159 -22.08 32.31 -9.00
N LEU A 160 -22.92 31.27 -9.11
CA LEU A 160 -24.12 31.28 -9.97
C LEU A 160 -25.33 31.99 -9.33
N GLY A 161 -25.25 32.31 -8.05
CA GLY A 161 -26.39 32.79 -7.29
C GLY A 161 -27.50 31.76 -7.17
N GLY A 162 -27.16 30.52 -7.07
CA GLY A 162 -28.04 29.37 -6.83
C GLY A 162 -28.83 28.87 -8.05
N LYS A 163 -28.55 29.34 -9.28
CA LYS A 163 -29.27 28.93 -10.49
C LYS A 163 -28.39 28.99 -11.74
N GLY A 164 -28.57 28.07 -12.66
CA GLY A 164 -27.83 28.06 -13.92
C GLY A 164 -27.61 26.67 -14.47
N ASN A 165 -26.67 26.57 -15.41
CA ASN A 165 -26.28 25.28 -16.01
C ASN A 165 -24.82 25.05 -15.77
N ILE A 166 -24.48 23.84 -15.38
CA ILE A 166 -23.10 23.38 -15.15
C ILE A 166 -22.83 22.09 -15.92
N VAL A 167 -21.56 21.80 -16.13
CA VAL A 167 -21.07 20.50 -16.59
C VAL A 167 -20.11 19.98 -15.53
N ILE A 168 -20.25 18.72 -15.14
CA ILE A 168 -19.34 18.06 -14.23
C ILE A 168 -18.39 17.20 -15.08
N ILE A 169 -17.09 17.45 -14.96
CA ILE A 169 -16.07 16.60 -15.57
C ILE A 169 -15.60 15.61 -14.51
N GLU A 170 -16.19 14.43 -14.55
CA GLU A 170 -15.84 13.35 -13.62
C GLU A 170 -14.49 12.76 -13.97
N GLY A 171 -13.83 12.19 -12.97
CA GLY A 171 -12.64 11.35 -13.17
C GLY A 171 -13.00 9.96 -13.69
N PRO A 172 -12.02 9.06 -13.84
CA PRO A 172 -12.28 7.69 -14.25
C PRO A 172 -13.20 6.96 -13.26
N THR A 173 -14.12 6.17 -13.79
CA THR A 173 -15.08 5.40 -13.00
C THR A 173 -14.36 4.47 -12.01
N GLY A 174 -14.84 4.43 -10.76
CA GLY A 174 -14.30 3.58 -9.69
C GLY A 174 -13.09 4.17 -8.95
N VAL A 175 -12.42 5.17 -9.51
CA VAL A 175 -11.32 5.85 -8.81
C VAL A 175 -11.86 6.62 -7.59
N THR A 176 -11.30 6.35 -6.43
CA THR A 176 -11.76 6.85 -5.13
C THR A 176 -12.07 8.34 -5.12
N GLY A 177 -11.13 9.18 -5.58
CA GLY A 177 -11.30 10.62 -5.59
C GLY A 177 -12.42 11.08 -6.51
N ALA A 178 -12.68 10.38 -7.63
CA ALA A 178 -13.78 10.68 -8.53
C ALA A 178 -15.12 10.33 -7.87
N VAL A 179 -15.25 9.15 -7.30
CA VAL A 179 -16.47 8.69 -6.62
C VAL A 179 -16.86 9.65 -5.50
N LEU A 180 -15.97 9.89 -4.54
CA LEU A 180 -16.29 10.67 -3.35
C LEU A 180 -16.51 12.17 -3.65
N ARG A 181 -15.77 12.77 -4.57
CA ARG A 181 -16.01 14.16 -4.96
C ARG A 181 -17.35 14.31 -5.66
N ASN A 182 -17.69 13.36 -6.53
CA ASN A 182 -18.96 13.37 -7.23
C ASN A 182 -20.13 13.25 -6.24
N ASP A 183 -20.04 12.37 -5.24
CA ASP A 183 -21.03 12.25 -4.17
C ASP A 183 -21.19 13.58 -3.43
N GLY A 184 -20.09 14.22 -3.03
CA GLY A 184 -20.13 15.52 -2.36
C GLY A 184 -20.73 16.63 -3.22
N ILE A 185 -20.47 16.65 -4.53
CA ILE A 185 -21.07 17.58 -5.48
C ILE A 185 -22.59 17.38 -5.56
N HIS A 186 -23.04 16.13 -5.71
CA HIS A 186 -24.45 15.82 -5.85
C HIS A 186 -25.24 16.11 -4.57
N ASP A 187 -24.69 15.83 -3.39
CA ASP A 187 -25.33 16.17 -2.10
C ASP A 187 -25.55 17.68 -1.94
N VAL A 188 -24.62 18.50 -2.40
CA VAL A 188 -24.79 19.97 -2.41
C VAL A 188 -25.86 20.39 -3.41
N LEU A 189 -25.89 19.79 -4.60
CA LEU A 189 -26.86 20.11 -5.65
C LEU A 189 -28.32 19.87 -5.22
N GLU A 190 -28.56 18.96 -4.28
CA GLU A 190 -29.90 18.75 -3.71
C GLU A 190 -30.49 20.03 -3.09
N ASN A 191 -29.64 20.95 -2.63
CA ASN A 191 -30.04 22.25 -2.07
C ASN A 191 -30.25 23.35 -3.11
N TYR A 192 -29.90 23.07 -4.38
CA TYR A 192 -29.94 24.07 -5.48
C TYR A 192 -30.73 23.53 -6.70
N PRO A 193 -32.08 23.37 -6.57
CA PRO A 193 -32.88 22.76 -7.63
C PRO A 193 -32.93 23.54 -8.95
N ASP A 194 -32.49 24.81 -8.94
CA ASP A 194 -32.43 25.69 -10.13
C ASP A 194 -31.05 25.62 -10.83
N ILE A 195 -30.12 24.78 -10.35
CA ILE A 195 -28.87 24.47 -11.03
C ILE A 195 -29.05 23.14 -11.80
N ASN A 196 -28.87 23.20 -13.13
CA ASN A 196 -29.03 22.06 -14.01
C ASN A 196 -27.66 21.50 -14.39
N VAL A 197 -27.47 20.22 -14.21
CA VAL A 197 -26.29 19.50 -14.74
C VAL A 197 -26.59 19.13 -16.19
N LEU A 198 -25.72 19.56 -17.11
CA LEU A 198 -25.80 19.23 -18.54
C LEU A 198 -24.86 18.03 -18.80
N TYR A 199 -25.33 17.06 -19.58
CA TYR A 199 -24.58 15.85 -19.99
C TYR A 199 -24.00 16.00 -21.39
#